data_5fbcc68034932af32c325c7fda40b334
#
_entry.id   5fbcc68034932af32c325c7fda40b334
#
_cell.length_a   1.000
_cell.length_b   1.000
_cell.length_c   1.000
_cell.angle_alpha   90.00
_cell.angle_beta   90.00
_cell.angle_gamma   90.00
#
_symmetry.space_group_name_H-M   'P 1'
#
loop_
_entity.id
_entity.type
_entity.pdbx_description
1 polymer ?
#
loop_
_entity_poly.entity_id
_entity_poly.type
_entity_poly.pdbx_seq_one_letter_code
_entity_poly.pdbx_strand_id
1 'polypeptide(L)'
;MALNYAANNAIEINNLNKSYKDFELHDVTFQVPSGQVTGFIGQNGAGKSTTIKAILNMLKTDSGDIKVFGADNVEAEFDIKENVGVVFDDIGFHPNLKPKHIDKILKGMYKNWDSEVFFDYLDKLALPLNKKVKDYSRGMQMKLQIATALSHHAKLLIMDEPTGGLDPIVRNEILDIFMEFIQDSEHTIFLSSHIITDLERIADNIVFIHKGKILLAEPKDTMAERHGILKCSKEQFATVDEEDVIGYRKSSFGIEALVGDLGKCRIKYEGMFCEKTSLEEIMLFYVNNTQI
;
A
#
# COMPACT_ATOMS: atom_id res chain seq x y z
N MET A 1 21.27 10.94 -12.31
CA MET A 1 21.07 9.74 -13.20
C MET A 1 19.73 9.89 -13.88
N ALA A 2 19.58 9.44 -15.14
CA ALA A 2 18.27 9.45 -15.81
C ALA A 2 17.36 8.37 -15.19
N LEU A 3 16.08 8.71 -14.98
CA LEU A 3 15.08 7.75 -14.52
C LEU A 3 14.83 6.69 -15.61
N ASN A 4 14.69 5.44 -15.20
CA ASN A 4 14.40 4.32 -16.10
C ASN A 4 12.96 3.84 -15.85
N TYR A 5 12.00 4.37 -16.60
CA TYR A 5 10.59 3.98 -16.51
C TYR A 5 10.32 2.55 -17.04
N ALA A 6 11.24 1.99 -17.83
CA ALA A 6 11.18 0.60 -18.27
C ALA A 6 11.83 -0.38 -17.26
N ALA A 7 12.23 0.09 -16.07
CA ALA A 7 12.68 -0.78 -15.00
C ALA A 7 11.56 -1.75 -14.59
N ASN A 8 11.92 -2.99 -14.26
CA ASN A 8 10.95 -3.99 -13.81
C ASN A 8 10.22 -3.55 -12.52
N ASN A 9 10.88 -2.71 -11.71
CA ASN A 9 10.35 -2.19 -10.45
C ASN A 9 10.32 -0.67 -10.45
N ALA A 10 9.18 -0.09 -10.10
CA ALA A 10 9.04 1.35 -9.88
C ALA A 10 9.69 1.77 -8.55
N ILE A 11 9.66 0.90 -7.52
CA ILE A 11 10.35 1.11 -6.25
C ILE A 11 11.12 -0.15 -5.88
N GLU A 12 12.35 0.02 -5.39
CA GLU A 12 13.17 -1.03 -4.79
C GLU A 12 13.70 -0.56 -3.44
N ILE A 13 13.47 -1.34 -2.40
CA ILE A 13 13.97 -1.07 -1.05
C ILE A 13 14.80 -2.26 -0.60
N ASN A 14 16.03 -2.01 -0.16
CA ASN A 14 16.95 -3.02 0.32
C ASN A 14 17.48 -2.66 1.72
N ASN A 15 17.19 -3.52 2.70
CA ASN A 15 17.68 -3.45 4.08
C ASN A 15 17.51 -2.05 4.72
N LEU A 16 16.34 -1.43 4.49
CA LEU A 16 16.03 -0.13 5.06
C LEU A 16 15.89 -0.23 6.58
N ASN A 17 16.66 0.58 7.28
CA ASN A 17 16.61 0.71 8.73
C ASN A 17 16.37 2.17 9.15
N LYS A 18 15.50 2.34 10.15
CA LYS A 18 15.24 3.63 10.77
C LYS A 18 14.80 3.45 12.21
N SER A 19 15.58 3.96 13.13
CA SER A 19 15.31 3.87 14.57
C SER A 19 14.76 5.19 15.11
N TYR A 20 13.75 5.07 15.96
CA TYR A 20 13.19 6.09 16.84
C TYR A 20 13.23 5.59 18.29
N LYS A 21 12.86 6.44 19.24
CA LYS A 21 12.87 6.06 20.67
C LYS A 21 12.03 4.84 20.99
N ASP A 22 10.85 4.74 20.37
CA ASP A 22 9.83 3.73 20.69
C ASP A 22 9.40 2.90 19.47
N PHE A 23 10.11 3.03 18.33
CA PHE A 23 9.78 2.34 17.09
C PHE A 23 11.00 2.20 16.18
N GLU A 24 11.09 1.10 15.46
CA GLU A 24 12.15 0.82 14.51
C GLU A 24 11.61 0.17 13.23
N LEU A 25 12.09 0.63 12.06
CA LEU A 25 12.09 -0.15 10.82
C LEU A 25 13.35 -1.00 10.82
N HIS A 26 13.21 -2.30 10.63
CA HIS A 26 14.32 -3.25 10.71
C HIS A 26 14.40 -4.09 9.45
N ASP A 27 15.48 -3.92 8.67
CA ASP A 27 15.79 -4.66 7.44
C ASP A 27 14.62 -4.74 6.45
N VAL A 28 13.87 -3.63 6.32
CA VAL A 28 12.74 -3.56 5.41
C VAL A 28 13.22 -3.71 3.98
N THR A 29 12.81 -4.79 3.33
CA THR A 29 13.20 -5.14 1.97
C THR A 29 11.98 -5.60 1.18
N PHE A 30 11.66 -4.92 0.08
CA PHE A 30 10.62 -5.31 -0.87
C PHE A 30 10.74 -4.54 -2.19
N GLN A 31 9.96 -4.94 -3.17
CA GLN A 31 9.88 -4.31 -4.49
C GLN A 31 8.42 -3.95 -4.83
N VAL A 32 8.25 -2.90 -5.63
CA VAL A 32 6.97 -2.50 -6.24
C VAL A 32 7.12 -2.64 -7.75
N PRO A 33 6.54 -3.69 -8.35
CA PRO A 33 6.63 -3.90 -9.80
C PRO A 33 6.01 -2.73 -10.57
N SER A 34 6.64 -2.35 -11.69
CA SER A 34 6.11 -1.32 -12.60
C SER A 34 4.84 -1.81 -13.30
N GLY A 35 3.91 -0.90 -13.58
CA GLY A 35 2.66 -1.22 -14.28
C GLY A 35 1.63 -1.94 -13.43
N GLN A 36 1.80 -1.99 -12.10
CA GLN A 36 0.96 -2.76 -11.19
C GLN A 36 0.56 -1.95 -9.95
N VAL A 37 -0.48 -2.43 -9.26
CA VAL A 37 -0.92 -1.91 -7.97
C VAL A 37 -0.31 -2.75 -6.85
N THR A 38 0.48 -2.13 -5.99
CA THR A 38 1.00 -2.78 -4.78
C THR A 38 0.36 -2.17 -3.54
N GLY A 39 -0.34 -3.02 -2.78
CA GLY A 39 -0.92 -2.69 -1.49
C GLY A 39 0.08 -2.89 -0.36
N PHE A 40 0.30 -1.85 0.44
CA PHE A 40 1.16 -1.87 1.62
C PHE A 40 0.32 -1.95 2.88
N ILE A 41 0.18 -3.15 3.43
CA ILE A 41 -0.72 -3.45 4.53
C ILE A 41 0.02 -3.48 5.87
N GLY A 42 -0.64 -3.01 6.92
CA GLY A 42 -0.16 -3.12 8.29
C GLY A 42 -1.04 -2.36 9.27
N GLN A 43 -0.98 -2.73 10.52
CA GLN A 43 -1.68 -2.01 11.60
C GLN A 43 -1.17 -0.58 11.75
N ASN A 44 -1.94 0.27 12.45
CA ASN A 44 -1.45 1.59 12.83
C ASN A 44 -0.19 1.47 13.67
N GLY A 45 0.83 2.28 13.34
CA GLY A 45 2.15 2.20 13.97
C GLY A 45 3.07 1.08 13.46
N ALA A 46 2.65 0.28 12.47
CA ALA A 46 3.51 -0.79 11.91
C ALA A 46 4.72 -0.29 11.10
N GLY A 47 4.71 1.00 10.66
CA GLY A 47 5.80 1.60 9.90
C GLY A 47 5.46 2.06 8.49
N LYS A 48 4.19 1.95 8.06
CA LYS A 48 3.74 2.30 6.69
C LYS A 48 4.13 3.74 6.31
N SER A 49 3.66 4.73 7.06
CA SER A 49 3.95 6.15 6.77
C SER A 49 5.44 6.48 6.88
N THR A 50 6.17 5.80 7.78
CA THR A 50 7.63 5.97 7.92
C THR A 50 8.34 5.47 6.66
N THR A 51 7.95 4.30 6.15
CA THR A 51 8.50 3.73 4.91
C THR A 51 8.17 4.63 3.71
N ILE A 52 6.92 5.10 3.57
CA ILE A 52 6.52 6.04 2.50
C ILE A 52 7.35 7.33 2.57
N LYS A 53 7.52 7.91 3.75
CA LYS A 53 8.36 9.11 3.92
C LYS A 53 9.82 8.87 3.59
N ALA A 54 10.35 7.66 3.86
CA ALA A 54 11.71 7.28 3.46
C ALA A 54 11.84 7.19 1.93
N ILE A 55 10.88 6.56 1.24
CA ILE A 55 10.85 6.49 -0.23
C ILE A 55 10.89 7.89 -0.85
N LEU A 56 10.11 8.83 -0.29
CA LEU A 56 9.99 10.21 -0.77
C LEU A 56 11.14 11.13 -0.31
N ASN A 57 12.18 10.59 0.33
CA ASN A 57 13.29 11.34 0.94
C ASN A 57 12.81 12.47 1.88
N MET A 58 11.69 12.26 2.57
CA MET A 58 11.14 13.20 3.57
C MET A 58 11.70 12.96 4.98
N LEU A 59 12.43 11.88 5.17
CA LEU A 59 13.18 11.57 6.40
C LEU A 59 14.51 10.90 6.05
N LYS A 60 15.51 11.15 6.88
CA LYS A 60 16.83 10.51 6.74
C LYS A 60 16.76 9.10 7.31
N THR A 61 17.15 8.11 6.53
CA THR A 61 17.31 6.71 6.95
C THR A 61 18.62 6.51 7.73
N ASP A 62 18.71 5.45 8.52
CA ASP A 62 19.93 5.12 9.25
C ASP A 62 20.84 4.21 8.41
N SER A 63 20.23 3.31 7.60
CA SER A 63 20.93 2.51 6.59
C SER A 63 19.93 1.95 5.56
N GLY A 64 20.46 1.30 4.53
CA GLY A 64 19.70 0.72 3.42
C GLY A 64 19.63 1.63 2.21
N ASP A 65 19.21 1.04 1.09
CA ASP A 65 19.14 1.70 -0.22
C ASP A 65 17.69 1.74 -0.72
N ILE A 66 17.29 2.89 -1.28
CA ILE A 66 15.99 3.05 -1.89
C ILE A 66 16.19 3.58 -3.31
N LYS A 67 15.61 2.87 -4.29
CA LYS A 67 15.57 3.32 -5.67
C LYS A 67 14.14 3.53 -6.13
N VAL A 68 13.92 4.60 -6.89
CA VAL A 68 12.66 4.88 -7.58
C VAL A 68 12.98 5.03 -9.07
N PHE A 69 12.30 4.25 -9.90
CA PHE A 69 12.59 4.15 -11.33
C PHE A 69 14.08 3.84 -11.61
N GLY A 70 14.68 2.98 -10.78
CA GLY A 70 16.07 2.56 -10.90
C GLY A 70 17.12 3.59 -10.42
N ALA A 71 16.71 4.81 -10.06
CA ALA A 71 17.57 5.86 -9.55
C ALA A 71 17.52 5.96 -8.02
N ASP A 72 18.66 6.30 -7.40
CA ASP A 72 18.73 6.56 -5.96
C ASP A 72 17.82 7.72 -5.56
N ASN A 73 17.01 7.53 -4.51
CA ASN A 73 15.95 8.47 -4.13
C ASN A 73 16.49 9.78 -3.51
N VAL A 74 17.74 9.82 -3.10
CA VAL A 74 18.40 11.02 -2.59
C VAL A 74 19.09 11.77 -3.71
N GLU A 75 19.88 11.05 -4.54
CA GLU A 75 20.63 11.68 -5.63
C GLU A 75 19.73 12.23 -6.75
N ALA A 76 18.63 11.53 -7.05
CA ALA A 76 17.68 11.89 -8.10
C ALA A 76 16.37 12.51 -7.57
N GLU A 77 16.36 13.01 -6.32
CA GLU A 77 15.16 13.46 -5.62
C GLU A 77 14.25 14.37 -6.46
N PHE A 78 14.82 15.36 -7.13
CA PHE A 78 14.05 16.32 -7.92
C PHE A 78 13.35 15.65 -9.12
N ASP A 79 14.08 14.85 -9.88
CA ASP A 79 13.54 14.17 -11.06
C ASP A 79 12.51 13.13 -10.67
N ILE A 80 12.71 12.43 -9.54
CA ILE A 80 11.74 11.50 -8.98
C ILE A 80 10.44 12.22 -8.62
N LYS A 81 10.51 13.32 -7.85
CA LYS A 81 9.33 14.08 -7.40
C LYS A 81 8.52 14.70 -8.53
N GLU A 82 9.15 15.01 -9.68
CA GLU A 82 8.45 15.45 -10.88
C GLU A 82 7.54 14.36 -11.49
N ASN A 83 7.81 13.08 -11.22
CA ASN A 83 7.11 11.94 -11.81
C ASN A 83 6.33 11.11 -10.79
N VAL A 84 6.28 11.56 -9.53
CA VAL A 84 5.58 10.88 -8.43
C VAL A 84 4.43 11.76 -7.94
N GLY A 85 3.21 11.28 -8.07
CA GLY A 85 2.05 11.85 -7.44
C GLY A 85 1.90 11.34 -6.00
N VAL A 86 1.75 12.25 -5.04
CA VAL A 86 1.72 11.90 -3.62
C VAL A 86 0.39 12.30 -3.01
N VAL A 87 -0.21 11.40 -2.24
CA VAL A 87 -1.42 11.63 -1.45
C VAL A 87 -1.17 11.17 -0.03
N PHE A 88 -1.37 12.06 0.94
CA PHE A 88 -1.27 11.75 2.36
C PHE A 88 -2.63 11.77 3.05
N ASP A 89 -2.73 11.11 4.20
CA ASP A 89 -3.92 11.17 5.05
C ASP A 89 -4.24 12.60 5.50
N ASP A 90 -3.21 13.37 5.84
CA ASP A 90 -3.34 14.80 6.13
C ASP A 90 -3.26 15.66 4.87
N ILE A 91 -4.15 16.65 4.77
CA ILE A 91 -4.14 17.56 3.63
C ILE A 91 -2.92 18.49 3.67
N GLY A 92 -2.07 18.38 2.64
CA GLY A 92 -0.84 19.19 2.51
C GLY A 92 -1.07 20.67 2.10
N PHE A 93 -2.32 21.11 1.92
CA PHE A 93 -2.61 22.46 1.45
C PHE A 93 -2.98 23.41 2.58
N HIS A 94 -2.53 24.67 2.47
CA HIS A 94 -2.90 25.69 3.43
C HIS A 94 -4.44 25.89 3.45
N PRO A 95 -5.08 25.92 4.64
CA PRO A 95 -6.55 25.92 4.81
C PRO A 95 -7.30 27.03 4.07
N ASN A 96 -6.67 28.18 3.85
CA ASN A 96 -7.31 29.34 3.20
C ASN A 96 -7.15 29.37 1.67
N LEU A 97 -6.45 28.43 1.07
CA LEU A 97 -6.33 28.32 -0.39
C LEU A 97 -7.67 27.89 -1.00
N LYS A 98 -7.87 28.29 -2.25
CA LYS A 98 -8.91 27.78 -3.15
C LYS A 98 -8.24 27.03 -4.30
N PRO A 99 -8.93 26.14 -5.05
CA PRO A 99 -8.35 25.39 -6.17
C PRO A 99 -7.54 26.26 -7.13
N LYS A 100 -8.04 27.42 -7.53
CA LYS A 100 -7.30 28.34 -8.41
C LYS A 100 -5.96 28.85 -7.86
N HIS A 101 -5.82 28.92 -6.53
CA HIS A 101 -4.56 29.32 -5.90
C HIS A 101 -3.59 28.12 -5.91
N ILE A 102 -4.11 26.92 -5.70
CA ILE A 102 -3.34 25.65 -5.76
C ILE A 102 -2.80 25.47 -7.17
N ASP A 103 -3.65 25.58 -8.20
CA ASP A 103 -3.23 25.55 -9.61
C ASP A 103 -2.08 26.52 -9.88
N LYS A 104 -2.22 27.78 -9.50
CA LYS A 104 -1.19 28.81 -9.72
C LYS A 104 0.15 28.46 -9.05
N ILE A 105 0.10 27.89 -7.83
CA ILE A 105 1.30 27.50 -7.07
C ILE A 105 1.97 26.32 -7.76
N LEU A 106 1.21 25.28 -8.06
CA LEU A 106 1.75 24.01 -8.58
C LEU A 106 2.26 24.17 -10.02
N LYS A 107 1.64 25.02 -10.83
CA LYS A 107 2.14 25.42 -12.15
C LYS A 107 3.53 26.08 -12.08
N GLY A 108 3.88 26.68 -10.98
CA GLY A 108 5.23 27.21 -10.74
C GLY A 108 6.21 26.20 -10.13
N MET A 109 5.73 25.05 -9.66
CA MET A 109 6.55 24.02 -9.00
C MET A 109 6.87 22.85 -9.93
N TYR A 110 5.87 22.32 -10.65
CA TYR A 110 6.02 21.20 -11.56
C TYR A 110 6.21 21.65 -13.00
N LYS A 111 7.17 21.07 -13.71
CA LYS A 111 7.43 21.37 -15.13
C LYS A 111 6.28 20.90 -16.02
N ASN A 112 5.71 19.74 -15.69
CA ASN A 112 4.65 19.08 -16.44
C ASN A 112 3.25 19.35 -15.88
N TRP A 113 3.07 20.42 -15.08
CA TRP A 113 1.75 20.75 -14.54
C TRP A 113 0.77 21.12 -15.65
N ASP A 114 -0.37 20.46 -15.64
CA ASP A 114 -1.47 20.68 -16.57
C ASP A 114 -2.69 21.25 -15.86
N SER A 115 -2.91 22.55 -16.04
CA SER A 115 -4.05 23.25 -15.43
C SER A 115 -5.38 22.78 -16.00
N GLU A 116 -5.46 22.37 -17.27
CA GLU A 116 -6.70 21.88 -17.89
C GLU A 116 -7.09 20.55 -17.27
N VAL A 117 -6.17 19.60 -17.21
CA VAL A 117 -6.35 18.32 -16.51
C VAL A 117 -6.75 18.51 -15.05
N PHE A 118 -6.14 19.48 -14.35
CA PHE A 118 -6.50 19.77 -12.97
C PHE A 118 -7.97 20.20 -12.82
N PHE A 119 -8.41 21.14 -13.63
CA PHE A 119 -9.80 21.62 -13.56
C PHE A 119 -10.81 20.58 -14.06
N ASP A 120 -10.43 19.75 -15.02
CA ASP A 120 -11.26 18.63 -15.49
C ASP A 120 -11.47 17.60 -14.35
N TYR A 121 -10.42 17.25 -13.59
CA TYR A 121 -10.57 16.40 -12.41
C TYR A 121 -11.44 17.06 -11.33
N LEU A 122 -11.32 18.37 -11.12
CA LEU A 122 -12.18 19.06 -10.14
C LEU A 122 -13.65 19.01 -10.54
N ASP A 123 -13.95 19.14 -11.83
CA ASP A 123 -15.32 19.02 -12.36
C ASP A 123 -15.82 17.57 -12.26
N LYS A 124 -15.05 16.60 -12.77
CA LYS A 124 -15.35 15.16 -12.68
C LYS A 124 -15.65 14.72 -11.24
N LEU A 125 -14.92 15.25 -10.26
CA LEU A 125 -15.05 14.93 -8.83
C LEU A 125 -16.06 15.83 -8.09
N ALA A 126 -16.78 16.70 -8.82
CA ALA A 126 -17.76 17.64 -8.30
C ALA A 126 -17.21 18.54 -7.17
N LEU A 127 -15.96 19.01 -7.29
CA LEU A 127 -15.32 19.85 -6.29
C LEU A 127 -15.62 21.35 -6.52
N PRO A 128 -16.13 22.09 -5.51
CA PRO A 128 -16.53 23.48 -5.66
C PRO A 128 -15.33 24.42 -5.75
N LEU A 129 -15.11 25.06 -6.90
CA LEU A 129 -13.96 25.92 -7.19
C LEU A 129 -13.85 27.18 -6.30
N ASN A 130 -14.96 27.62 -5.73
CA ASN A 130 -15.02 28.87 -4.97
C ASN A 130 -14.87 28.71 -3.46
N LYS A 131 -14.91 27.48 -2.94
CA LYS A 131 -14.71 27.21 -1.52
C LYS A 131 -13.21 27.12 -1.17
N LYS A 132 -12.88 27.43 0.07
CA LYS A 132 -11.53 27.25 0.63
C LYS A 132 -11.34 25.77 1.03
N VAL A 133 -10.11 25.32 1.05
CA VAL A 133 -9.75 23.96 1.48
C VAL A 133 -10.31 23.60 2.86
N LYS A 134 -10.28 24.52 3.82
CA LYS A 134 -10.84 24.28 5.17
C LYS A 134 -12.36 24.05 5.20
N ASP A 135 -13.07 24.46 4.15
CA ASP A 135 -14.52 24.32 4.04
C ASP A 135 -14.90 23.04 3.26
N TYR A 136 -13.90 22.24 2.85
CA TYR A 136 -14.07 20.94 2.22
C TYR A 136 -14.27 19.84 3.28
N SER A 137 -15.15 18.87 3.01
CA SER A 137 -15.20 17.64 3.79
C SER A 137 -13.92 16.83 3.60
N ARG A 138 -13.64 15.84 4.48
CA ARG A 138 -12.48 14.96 4.35
C ARG A 138 -12.43 14.28 2.97
N GLY A 139 -13.56 13.77 2.48
CA GLY A 139 -13.65 13.19 1.14
C GLY A 139 -13.34 14.17 0.02
N MET A 140 -13.82 15.41 0.12
CA MET A 140 -13.49 16.47 -0.85
C MET A 140 -12.01 16.86 -0.79
N GLN A 141 -11.42 16.87 0.38
CA GLN A 141 -9.99 17.13 0.57
C GLN A 141 -9.14 16.02 -0.06
N MET A 142 -9.53 14.76 0.13
CA MET A 142 -8.87 13.62 -0.50
C MET A 142 -8.97 13.67 -2.03
N LYS A 143 -10.17 13.92 -2.57
CA LYS A 143 -10.40 14.12 -4.00
C LYS A 143 -9.52 15.24 -4.58
N LEU A 144 -9.35 16.35 -3.85
CA LEU A 144 -8.47 17.46 -4.26
C LEU A 144 -7.00 17.04 -4.32
N GLN A 145 -6.51 16.28 -3.34
CA GLN A 145 -5.15 15.77 -3.35
C GLN A 145 -4.91 14.82 -4.55
N ILE A 146 -5.87 13.93 -4.81
CA ILE A 146 -5.81 13.00 -5.95
C ILE A 146 -5.80 13.78 -7.27
N ALA A 147 -6.72 14.74 -7.46
CA ALA A 147 -6.73 15.60 -8.63
C ALA A 147 -5.37 16.29 -8.82
N THR A 148 -4.77 16.78 -7.74
CA THR A 148 -3.43 17.39 -7.79
C THR A 148 -2.35 16.39 -8.19
N ALA A 149 -2.35 15.19 -7.60
CA ALA A 149 -1.35 14.16 -7.87
C ALA A 149 -1.39 13.66 -9.31
N LEU A 150 -2.56 13.71 -9.96
CA LEU A 150 -2.75 13.28 -11.35
C LEU A 150 -2.43 14.38 -12.38
N SER A 151 -2.46 15.67 -11.98
CA SER A 151 -2.40 16.81 -12.92
C SER A 151 -1.00 17.21 -13.35
N HIS A 152 0.04 16.51 -12.93
CA HIS A 152 1.42 16.71 -13.44
C HIS A 152 1.94 15.48 -14.18
N HIS A 153 1.03 14.63 -14.66
CA HIS A 153 1.34 13.41 -15.43
C HIS A 153 2.28 12.46 -14.68
N ALA A 154 2.02 12.27 -13.39
CA ALA A 154 2.77 11.32 -12.56
C ALA A 154 2.70 9.91 -13.12
N LYS A 155 3.82 9.19 -13.13
CA LYS A 155 3.89 7.77 -13.53
C LYS A 155 3.77 6.81 -12.35
N LEU A 156 4.01 7.30 -11.15
CA LEU A 156 3.87 6.54 -9.91
C LEU A 156 3.01 7.33 -8.92
N LEU A 157 1.95 6.73 -8.41
CA LEU A 157 1.20 7.25 -7.27
C LEU A 157 1.68 6.58 -5.99
N ILE A 158 2.11 7.39 -5.01
CA ILE A 158 2.42 6.94 -3.65
C ILE A 158 1.39 7.53 -2.71
N MET A 159 0.64 6.66 -2.03
CA MET A 159 -0.50 7.11 -1.24
C MET A 159 -0.49 6.49 0.16
N ASP A 160 -0.68 7.35 1.17
CA ASP A 160 -0.77 6.93 2.57
C ASP A 160 -2.22 7.02 3.06
N GLU A 161 -2.86 5.85 3.24
CA GLU A 161 -4.26 5.69 3.70
C GLU A 161 -5.31 6.52 2.89
N PRO A 162 -5.31 6.48 1.54
CA PRO A 162 -6.13 7.38 0.72
C PRO A 162 -7.63 7.18 0.86
N THR A 163 -8.08 6.05 1.40
CA THR A 163 -9.49 5.70 1.60
C THR A 163 -9.90 5.70 3.08
N GLY A 164 -8.94 5.96 3.97
CA GLY A 164 -9.15 5.91 5.41
C GLY A 164 -10.18 6.94 5.92
N GLY A 165 -11.19 6.48 6.69
CA GLY A 165 -12.20 7.35 7.29
C GLY A 165 -13.15 8.04 6.30
N LEU A 166 -13.23 7.56 5.06
CA LEU A 166 -14.20 8.01 4.06
C LEU A 166 -15.48 7.18 4.11
N ASP A 167 -16.59 7.80 3.70
CA ASP A 167 -17.83 7.04 3.50
C ASP A 167 -17.71 6.07 2.30
N PRO A 168 -18.53 5.01 2.25
CA PRO A 168 -18.39 3.97 1.23
C PRO A 168 -18.56 4.46 -0.21
N ILE A 169 -19.34 5.53 -0.44
CA ILE A 169 -19.58 6.05 -1.80
C ILE A 169 -18.32 6.75 -2.30
N VAL A 170 -17.81 7.71 -1.53
CA VAL A 170 -16.58 8.44 -1.88
C VAL A 170 -15.38 7.50 -1.98
N ARG A 171 -15.30 6.49 -1.10
CA ARG A 171 -14.26 5.47 -1.15
C ARG A 171 -14.29 4.70 -2.48
N ASN A 172 -15.46 4.25 -2.93
CA ASN A 172 -15.60 3.56 -4.21
C ASN A 172 -15.22 4.46 -5.39
N GLU A 173 -15.65 5.72 -5.40
CA GLU A 173 -15.27 6.69 -6.45
C GLU A 173 -13.75 6.86 -6.55
N ILE A 174 -13.05 6.90 -5.41
CA ILE A 174 -11.58 7.00 -5.37
C ILE A 174 -10.92 5.73 -5.92
N LEU A 175 -11.41 4.56 -5.52
CA LEU A 175 -10.88 3.29 -6.05
C LEU A 175 -11.11 3.15 -7.57
N ASP A 176 -12.23 3.67 -8.10
CA ASP A 176 -12.49 3.70 -9.54
C ASP A 176 -11.48 4.60 -10.29
N ILE A 177 -11.11 5.75 -9.71
CA ILE A 177 -10.05 6.61 -10.27
C ILE A 177 -8.70 5.87 -10.31
N PHE A 178 -8.36 5.12 -9.27
CA PHE A 178 -7.12 4.35 -9.24
C PHE A 178 -7.13 3.25 -10.32
N MET A 179 -8.27 2.57 -10.49
CA MET A 179 -8.42 1.58 -11.55
C MET A 179 -8.38 2.19 -12.96
N GLU A 180 -8.84 3.42 -13.15
CA GLU A 180 -8.70 4.16 -14.41
C GLU A 180 -7.24 4.55 -14.66
N PHE A 181 -6.54 5.05 -13.64
CA PHE A 181 -5.14 5.46 -13.75
C PHE A 181 -4.22 4.29 -14.15
N ILE A 182 -4.43 3.10 -13.57
CA ILE A 182 -3.59 1.92 -13.83
C ILE A 182 -3.87 1.25 -15.19
N GLN A 183 -4.86 1.69 -15.96
CA GLN A 183 -5.11 1.20 -17.32
C GLN A 183 -3.93 1.45 -18.27
N ASP A 184 -3.16 2.50 -18.02
CA ASP A 184 -1.91 2.74 -18.72
C ASP A 184 -0.81 1.89 -18.08
N SER A 185 -0.20 1.01 -18.87
CA SER A 185 0.85 0.09 -18.41
C SER A 185 2.14 0.78 -17.93
N GLU A 186 2.31 2.08 -18.22
CA GLU A 186 3.42 2.89 -17.70
C GLU A 186 3.14 3.43 -16.30
N HIS A 187 1.89 3.34 -15.81
CA HIS A 187 1.49 3.83 -14.51
C HIS A 187 1.63 2.75 -13.42
N THR A 188 2.02 3.17 -12.25
CA THR A 188 2.19 2.30 -11.07
C THR A 188 1.52 2.92 -9.87
N ILE A 189 0.94 2.09 -9.00
CA ILE A 189 0.35 2.53 -7.73
C ILE A 189 1.01 1.80 -6.57
N PHE A 190 1.48 2.55 -5.59
CA PHE A 190 1.88 2.06 -4.28
C PHE A 190 1.04 2.75 -3.21
N LEU A 191 0.16 2.00 -2.55
CA LEU A 191 -0.74 2.59 -1.55
C LEU A 191 -0.70 1.83 -0.23
N SER A 192 -0.63 2.57 0.87
CA SER A 192 -0.83 1.99 2.19
C SER A 192 -2.33 1.93 2.53
N SER A 193 -2.73 0.87 3.18
CA SER A 193 -4.08 0.75 3.74
C SER A 193 -4.11 -0.23 4.92
N HIS A 194 -5.02 0.02 5.87
CA HIS A 194 -5.44 -0.95 6.87
C HIS A 194 -6.80 -1.59 6.50
N ILE A 195 -7.40 -1.17 5.37
CA ILE A 195 -8.68 -1.66 4.86
C ILE A 195 -8.42 -2.73 3.80
N ILE A 196 -8.49 -3.98 4.21
CA ILE A 196 -8.10 -5.13 3.38
C ILE A 196 -8.99 -5.25 2.15
N THR A 197 -10.29 -5.00 2.29
CA THR A 197 -11.24 -5.08 1.18
C THR A 197 -10.95 -4.13 0.02
N ASP A 198 -10.29 -2.98 0.27
CA ASP A 198 -9.85 -2.10 -0.81
C ASP A 198 -8.75 -2.75 -1.63
N LEU A 199 -7.79 -3.34 -0.94
CA LEU A 199 -6.65 -3.98 -1.58
C LEU A 199 -7.03 -5.30 -2.25
N GLU A 200 -7.97 -6.06 -1.69
CA GLU A 200 -8.53 -7.22 -2.38
C GLU A 200 -9.14 -6.84 -3.73
N ARG A 201 -9.74 -5.64 -3.81
CA ARG A 201 -10.35 -5.14 -5.04
C ARG A 201 -9.35 -4.69 -6.09
N ILE A 202 -8.31 -3.93 -5.70
CA ILE A 202 -7.47 -3.22 -6.68
C ILE A 202 -6.01 -3.68 -6.73
N ALA A 203 -5.48 -4.35 -5.69
CA ALA A 203 -4.06 -4.69 -5.64
C ALA A 203 -3.73 -5.97 -6.43
N ASP A 204 -2.61 -5.93 -7.15
CA ASP A 204 -1.96 -7.09 -7.78
C ASP A 204 -0.99 -7.75 -6.81
N ASN A 205 -0.26 -6.93 -6.03
CA ASN A 205 0.74 -7.37 -5.07
C ASN A 205 0.42 -6.86 -3.68
N ILE A 206 0.82 -7.64 -2.68
CA ILE A 206 0.67 -7.30 -1.26
C ILE A 206 2.04 -7.30 -0.59
N VAL A 207 2.33 -6.23 0.11
CA VAL A 207 3.47 -6.13 1.04
C VAL A 207 2.89 -5.93 2.44
N PHE A 208 3.16 -6.87 3.34
CA PHE A 208 2.65 -6.84 4.70
C PHE A 208 3.76 -6.49 5.69
N ILE A 209 3.59 -5.35 6.37
CA ILE A 209 4.50 -4.88 7.43
C ILE A 209 3.87 -5.02 8.81
N HIS A 210 4.65 -5.53 9.75
CA HIS A 210 4.26 -5.63 11.17
C HIS A 210 5.43 -5.28 12.07
N LYS A 211 5.22 -4.38 13.03
CA LYS A 211 6.26 -3.93 13.98
C LYS A 211 7.60 -3.61 13.31
N GLY A 212 7.53 -2.86 12.20
CA GLY A 212 8.71 -2.42 11.45
C GLY A 212 9.41 -3.48 10.59
N LYS A 213 8.84 -4.68 10.41
CA LYS A 213 9.41 -5.76 9.60
C LYS A 213 8.45 -6.18 8.51
N ILE A 214 8.97 -6.53 7.34
CA ILE A 214 8.18 -7.15 6.28
C ILE A 214 7.97 -8.62 6.63
N LEU A 215 6.72 -9.04 6.70
CA LEU A 215 6.34 -10.43 6.93
C LEU A 215 6.06 -11.16 5.61
N LEU A 216 5.45 -10.48 4.64
CA LEU A 216 5.13 -11.03 3.31
C LEU A 216 5.32 -9.93 2.26
N ALA A 217 5.78 -10.33 1.06
CA ALA A 217 5.85 -9.48 -0.12
C ALA A 217 5.71 -10.36 -1.36
N GLU A 218 4.49 -10.51 -1.89
CA GLU A 218 4.20 -11.43 -2.99
C GLU A 218 2.91 -11.04 -3.74
N PRO A 219 2.68 -11.59 -4.96
CA PRO A 219 1.42 -11.40 -5.67
C PRO A 219 0.23 -11.89 -4.84
N LYS A 220 -0.86 -11.11 -4.85
CA LYS A 220 -2.08 -11.40 -4.08
C LYS A 220 -2.66 -12.78 -4.39
N ASP A 221 -2.71 -13.15 -5.68
CA ASP A 221 -3.28 -14.41 -6.11
C ASP A 221 -2.44 -15.60 -5.63
N THR A 222 -1.10 -15.49 -5.69
CA THR A 222 -0.18 -16.49 -5.14
C THR A 222 -0.39 -16.67 -3.65
N MET A 223 -0.55 -15.56 -2.91
CA MET A 223 -0.82 -15.60 -1.48
C MET A 223 -2.13 -16.34 -1.18
N ALA A 224 -3.21 -16.01 -1.91
CA ALA A 224 -4.53 -16.62 -1.74
C ALA A 224 -4.59 -18.12 -2.15
N GLU A 225 -3.79 -18.52 -3.14
CA GLU A 225 -3.73 -19.92 -3.58
C GLU A 225 -2.89 -20.80 -2.65
N ARG A 226 -1.80 -20.25 -2.13
CA ARG A 226 -0.82 -20.99 -1.32
C ARG A 226 -1.29 -21.22 0.10
N HIS A 227 -1.88 -20.18 0.72
CA HIS A 227 -2.30 -20.29 2.11
C HIS A 227 -3.67 -20.95 2.27
N GLY A 228 -3.85 -21.63 3.41
CA GLY A 228 -5.13 -22.23 3.78
C GLY A 228 -5.28 -22.42 5.28
N ILE A 229 -6.51 -22.73 5.71
CA ILE A 229 -6.81 -23.08 7.08
C ILE A 229 -6.99 -24.58 7.22
N LEU A 230 -6.15 -25.18 8.04
CA LEU A 230 -6.27 -26.55 8.51
C LEU A 230 -7.14 -26.58 9.78
N LYS A 231 -8.28 -27.27 9.72
CA LYS A 231 -9.19 -27.47 10.88
C LYS A 231 -9.09 -28.90 11.37
N CYS A 232 -8.77 -29.07 12.64
CA CYS A 232 -8.55 -30.40 13.21
C CYS A 232 -8.85 -30.44 14.71
N SER A 233 -8.98 -31.67 15.29
CA SER A 233 -9.05 -31.87 16.73
C SER A 233 -7.68 -31.61 17.38
N LYS A 234 -7.64 -31.56 18.72
CA LYS A 234 -6.37 -31.40 19.45
C LYS A 234 -5.44 -32.60 19.24
N GLU A 235 -6.03 -33.80 19.16
CA GLU A 235 -5.31 -35.07 18.93
C GLU A 235 -4.72 -35.09 17.53
N GLN A 236 -5.48 -34.67 16.52
CA GLN A 236 -5.01 -34.55 15.14
C GLN A 236 -3.90 -33.49 15.03
N PHE A 237 -4.06 -32.33 15.66
CA PHE A 237 -3.06 -31.27 15.62
C PHE A 237 -1.70 -31.72 16.19
N ALA A 238 -1.67 -32.59 17.17
CA ALA A 238 -0.44 -33.16 17.71
C ALA A 238 0.35 -34.00 16.68
N THR A 239 -0.27 -34.37 15.54
CA THR A 239 0.37 -35.10 14.45
C THR A 239 0.75 -34.19 13.26
N VAL A 240 0.47 -32.89 13.36
CA VAL A 240 0.81 -31.90 12.33
C VAL A 240 2.26 -31.44 12.54
N ASP A 241 3.05 -31.43 11.48
CA ASP A 241 4.42 -30.95 11.57
C ASP A 241 4.46 -29.43 11.76
N GLU A 242 5.29 -28.98 12.70
CA GLU A 242 5.42 -27.55 13.04
C GLU A 242 5.85 -26.69 11.83
N GLU A 243 6.67 -27.25 10.92
CA GLU A 243 7.15 -26.56 9.72
C GLU A 243 6.04 -26.25 8.70
N ASP A 244 4.91 -26.94 8.74
CA ASP A 244 3.77 -26.71 7.85
C ASP A 244 2.82 -25.63 8.42
N VAL A 245 2.99 -25.23 9.68
CA VAL A 245 2.11 -24.30 10.41
C VAL A 245 2.76 -22.96 10.58
N ILE A 246 2.11 -21.88 10.07
CA ILE A 246 2.54 -20.49 10.26
C ILE A 246 2.09 -19.98 11.63
N GLY A 247 0.88 -20.35 12.04
CA GLY A 247 0.30 -20.01 13.32
C GLY A 247 -1.01 -20.76 13.54
N TYR A 248 -1.49 -20.82 14.77
CA TYR A 248 -2.77 -21.49 15.08
C TYR A 248 -3.57 -20.74 16.13
N ARG A 249 -4.88 -20.98 16.14
CA ARG A 249 -5.79 -20.52 17.19
C ARG A 249 -6.68 -21.66 17.68
N LYS A 250 -7.01 -21.63 18.97
CA LYS A 250 -7.98 -22.58 19.57
C LYS A 250 -9.39 -22.04 19.36
N SER A 251 -10.28 -22.88 18.85
CA SER A 251 -11.71 -22.61 18.72
C SER A 251 -12.53 -23.54 19.62
N SER A 252 -13.82 -23.29 19.71
CA SER A 252 -14.77 -24.18 20.44
C SER A 252 -14.88 -25.57 19.81
N PHE A 253 -14.51 -25.70 18.52
CA PHE A 253 -14.63 -26.93 17.74
C PHE A 253 -13.29 -27.65 17.51
N GLY A 254 -12.17 -27.08 17.99
CA GLY A 254 -10.84 -27.66 17.79
C GLY A 254 -9.76 -26.61 17.59
N ILE A 255 -8.83 -26.89 16.67
CA ILE A 255 -7.73 -25.99 16.30
C ILE A 255 -7.89 -25.59 14.84
N GLU A 256 -7.68 -24.32 14.59
CA GLU A 256 -7.54 -23.74 13.24
C GLU A 256 -6.10 -23.28 13.08
N ALA A 257 -5.38 -23.83 12.10
CA ALA A 257 -3.99 -23.50 11.83
C ALA A 257 -3.85 -22.94 10.41
N LEU A 258 -3.13 -21.82 10.28
CA LEU A 258 -2.74 -21.29 8.98
C LEU A 258 -1.56 -22.12 8.47
N VAL A 259 -1.70 -22.65 7.26
CA VAL A 259 -0.66 -23.41 6.55
C VAL A 259 -0.15 -22.63 5.35
N GLY A 260 1.17 -22.72 5.09
CA GLY A 260 1.84 -21.99 4.01
C GLY A 260 1.77 -22.67 2.64
N ASP A 261 1.30 -23.92 2.57
CA ASP A 261 1.10 -24.69 1.34
C ASP A 261 -0.15 -25.55 1.48
N LEU A 262 -1.28 -24.99 1.03
CA LEU A 262 -2.59 -25.67 1.07
C LEU A 262 -2.60 -26.97 0.25
N GLY A 263 -1.90 -26.99 -0.90
CA GLY A 263 -1.82 -28.18 -1.76
C GLY A 263 -1.09 -29.34 -1.08
N LYS A 264 0.09 -29.05 -0.52
CA LYS A 264 0.86 -30.02 0.27
C LYS A 264 0.06 -30.53 1.47
N CYS A 265 -0.59 -29.62 2.20
CA CYS A 265 -1.34 -29.98 3.41
C CYS A 265 -2.55 -30.87 3.13
N ARG A 266 -3.28 -30.66 2.04
CA ARG A 266 -4.40 -31.53 1.62
C ARG A 266 -3.98 -32.95 1.35
N ILE A 267 -2.80 -33.15 0.81
CA ILE A 267 -2.24 -34.48 0.52
C ILE A 267 -1.68 -35.12 1.80
N LYS A 268 -0.91 -34.35 2.58
CA LYS A 268 -0.18 -34.85 3.74
C LYS A 268 -1.10 -35.18 4.93
N TYR A 269 -2.17 -34.38 5.13
CA TYR A 269 -3.09 -34.51 6.25
C TYR A 269 -4.47 -34.99 5.78
N GLU A 270 -4.48 -36.13 5.05
CA GLU A 270 -5.71 -36.77 4.59
C GLU A 270 -6.63 -37.09 5.79
N GLY A 271 -7.91 -36.69 5.69
CA GLY A 271 -8.89 -36.81 6.76
C GLY A 271 -9.00 -35.61 7.70
N MET A 272 -8.15 -34.57 7.52
CA MET A 272 -8.34 -33.25 8.14
C MET A 272 -8.93 -32.29 7.12
N PHE A 273 -9.68 -31.29 7.60
CA PHE A 273 -10.35 -30.33 6.72
C PHE A 273 -9.41 -29.16 6.41
N CYS A 274 -9.05 -29.02 5.12
CA CYS A 274 -8.22 -27.92 4.63
C CYS A 274 -9.01 -27.06 3.65
N GLU A 275 -9.21 -25.79 3.97
CA GLU A 275 -9.95 -24.84 3.13
C GLU A 275 -9.09 -23.64 2.71
N LYS A 276 -9.52 -22.98 1.64
CA LYS A 276 -8.96 -21.67 1.25
C LYS A 276 -9.26 -20.63 2.33
N THR A 277 -8.43 -19.62 2.40
CA THR A 277 -8.57 -18.53 3.37
C THR A 277 -8.54 -17.16 2.69
N SER A 278 -9.04 -16.13 3.37
CA SER A 278 -9.00 -14.75 2.91
C SER A 278 -7.66 -14.09 3.25
N LEU A 279 -7.35 -12.99 2.58
CA LEU A 279 -6.19 -12.16 2.90
C LEU A 279 -6.26 -11.66 4.36
N GLU A 280 -7.45 -11.31 4.84
CA GLU A 280 -7.66 -10.87 6.22
C GLU A 280 -7.27 -11.96 7.23
N GLU A 281 -7.70 -13.19 7.02
CA GLU A 281 -7.35 -14.33 7.88
C GLU A 281 -5.85 -14.60 7.86
N ILE A 282 -5.22 -14.59 6.68
CA ILE A 282 -3.76 -14.75 6.55
C ILE A 282 -3.05 -13.73 7.45
N MET A 283 -3.41 -12.46 7.35
CA MET A 283 -2.79 -11.39 8.13
C MET A 283 -3.03 -11.54 9.64
N LEU A 284 -4.24 -11.92 10.04
CA LEU A 284 -4.56 -12.15 11.45
C LEU A 284 -3.69 -13.24 12.08
N PHE A 285 -3.42 -14.32 11.34
CA PHE A 285 -2.54 -15.40 11.82
C PHE A 285 -1.08 -14.94 11.92
N TYR A 286 -0.57 -14.17 10.94
CA TYR A 286 0.79 -13.64 11.00
C TYR A 286 1.01 -12.64 12.15
N VAL A 287 -0.01 -11.84 12.49
CA VAL A 287 0.06 -10.87 13.62
C VAL A 287 -0.07 -11.54 14.97
N ASN A 288 -1.03 -12.48 15.08
CA ASN A 288 -1.39 -13.12 16.34
C ASN A 288 -0.60 -14.41 16.58
N ASN A 289 0.51 -14.61 15.84
CA ASN A 289 1.31 -15.81 15.91
C ASN A 289 1.47 -16.26 17.39
N THR A 290 0.56 -17.10 17.83
CA THR A 290 0.63 -17.73 19.13
C THR A 290 1.77 -18.73 18.98
N GLN A 291 2.92 -18.38 19.51
CA GLN A 291 4.14 -19.17 19.44
C GLN A 291 3.80 -20.65 19.67
N ILE A 292 4.27 -21.48 18.74
CA ILE A 292 4.38 -22.92 18.91
C ILE A 292 5.28 -23.20 20.09
#